data_53deb07ed8143148827f566966fafe8b
#
_entry.id   53deb07ed8143148827f566966fafe8b
#
_cell.length_a   1.000
_cell.length_b   1.000
_cell.length_c   1.000
_cell.angle_alpha   90.00
_cell.angle_beta   90.00
_cell.angle_gamma   90.00
#
_symmetry.space_group_name_H-M   'P 1'
#
loop_
_entity.id
_entity.type
_entity.pdbx_description
1 polymer ?
#
loop_
_entity_poly.entity_id
_entity_poly.type
_entity_poly.pdbx_seq_one_letter_code
_entity_poly.pdbx_strand_id
1 'polypeptide(L)'
;MKNEKGITLVSLIIYVIVMSIALVIMSYIISNFYSNTEGLNANVEEIIKFNKFNIYFLREVKLYNNSIDTISLENDNKYILFSSGNSFVFNSNKIYYNNIEICDNVKSINFEKGKKKDENGNEIEDESIIKVAIIFENFSKTINYKLENIY
;
A
#
# COMPACT_ATOMS: atom_id res chain seq x y z
N MET A 1 5.90 69.42 -20.60
CA MET A 1 6.14 68.56 -19.45
C MET A 1 4.86 67.97 -18.80
N LYS A 2 3.82 67.60 -19.54
CA LYS A 2 2.57 67.03 -18.99
C LYS A 2 2.35 65.55 -19.25
N ASN A 3 3.16 64.89 -20.09
CA ASN A 3 2.93 63.50 -20.47
C ASN A 3 3.71 62.44 -19.67
N GLU A 4 4.79 62.81 -18.99
CA GLU A 4 5.63 61.81 -18.29
C GLU A 4 4.99 61.27 -17.02
N LYS A 5 4.20 62.08 -16.28
CA LYS A 5 3.53 61.67 -15.05
C LYS A 5 2.35 60.71 -15.30
N GLY A 6 1.69 60.85 -16.46
CA GLY A 6 0.59 59.96 -16.84
C GLY A 6 1.10 58.57 -17.28
N ILE A 7 2.22 58.53 -17.98
CA ILE A 7 2.83 57.25 -18.41
C ILE A 7 3.32 56.44 -17.23
N THR A 8 3.92 57.08 -16.21
CA THR A 8 4.39 56.39 -14.97
C THR A 8 3.24 55.78 -14.16
N LEU A 9 2.11 56.49 -14.07
CA LEU A 9 0.93 56.01 -13.33
C LEU A 9 0.28 54.80 -14.02
N VAL A 10 0.12 54.86 -15.34
CA VAL A 10 -0.39 53.74 -16.15
C VAL A 10 0.56 52.54 -16.07
N SER A 11 1.87 52.78 -16.17
CA SER A 11 2.85 51.72 -16.01
C SER A 11 2.77 51.04 -14.65
N LEU A 12 2.60 51.80 -13.57
CA LEU A 12 2.45 51.27 -12.22
C LEU A 12 1.20 50.38 -12.10
N ILE A 13 0.06 50.81 -12.65
CA ILE A 13 -1.18 50.00 -12.63
C ILE A 13 -0.98 48.67 -13.36
N ILE A 14 -0.33 48.70 -14.52
CA ILE A 14 -0.02 47.51 -15.32
C ILE A 14 0.85 46.53 -14.49
N TYR A 15 1.89 47.02 -13.82
CA TYR A 15 2.73 46.18 -12.97
C TYR A 15 1.94 45.54 -11.81
N VAL A 16 1.05 46.27 -11.14
CA VAL A 16 0.21 45.72 -10.06
C VAL A 16 -0.70 44.62 -10.59
N ILE A 17 -1.32 44.83 -11.75
CA ILE A 17 -2.20 43.85 -12.38
C ILE A 17 -1.40 42.58 -12.75
N VAL A 18 -0.27 42.72 -13.43
CA VAL A 18 0.58 41.60 -13.83
C VAL A 18 1.07 40.83 -12.61
N MET A 19 1.51 41.53 -11.54
CA MET A 19 1.96 40.91 -10.32
C MET A 19 0.84 40.17 -9.59
N SER A 20 -0.36 40.73 -9.58
CA SER A 20 -1.53 40.07 -8.99
C SER A 20 -1.87 38.76 -9.73
N ILE A 21 -1.84 38.76 -11.05
CA ILE A 21 -2.05 37.56 -11.87
C ILE A 21 -0.96 36.48 -11.57
N ALA A 22 0.30 36.93 -11.52
CA ALA A 22 1.41 36.02 -11.20
C ALA A 22 1.26 35.36 -9.83
N LEU A 23 0.81 36.09 -8.80
CA LEU A 23 0.57 35.55 -7.46
C LEU A 23 -0.58 34.52 -7.46
N VAL A 24 -1.65 34.75 -8.22
CA VAL A 24 -2.76 33.79 -8.34
C VAL A 24 -2.28 32.51 -9.00
N ILE A 25 -1.51 32.60 -10.09
CA ILE A 25 -0.95 31.44 -10.78
C ILE A 25 0.00 30.67 -9.87
N MET A 26 0.88 31.36 -9.15
CA MET A 26 1.78 30.71 -8.18
C MET A 26 1.01 29.98 -7.08
N SER A 27 -0.02 30.60 -6.52
CA SER A 27 -0.85 29.98 -5.49
C SER A 27 -1.53 28.70 -6.00
N TYR A 28 -2.01 28.70 -7.23
CA TYR A 28 -2.61 27.52 -7.87
C TYR A 28 -1.60 26.40 -8.07
N ILE A 29 -0.39 26.72 -8.58
CA ILE A 29 0.69 25.72 -8.76
C ILE A 29 1.10 25.09 -7.43
N ILE A 30 1.28 25.92 -6.40
CA ILE A 30 1.66 25.49 -5.05
C ILE A 30 0.59 24.56 -4.48
N SER A 31 -0.69 24.93 -4.56
CA SER A 31 -1.80 24.12 -4.06
C SER A 31 -1.85 22.74 -4.73
N ASN A 32 -1.73 22.69 -6.07
CA ASN A 32 -1.70 21.43 -6.80
C ASN A 32 -0.46 20.57 -6.44
N PHE A 33 0.69 21.22 -6.25
CA PHE A 33 1.91 20.51 -5.87
C PHE A 33 1.75 19.85 -4.49
N TYR A 34 1.24 20.58 -3.49
CA TYR A 34 1.01 20.03 -2.15
C TYR A 34 0.01 18.86 -2.17
N SER A 35 -1.13 19.02 -2.85
CA SER A 35 -2.13 17.95 -2.97
C SER A 35 -1.55 16.68 -3.60
N ASN A 36 -0.76 16.81 -4.66
CA ASN A 36 -0.13 15.67 -5.31
C ASN A 36 0.96 15.02 -4.41
N THR A 37 1.69 15.84 -3.65
CA THR A 37 2.76 15.34 -2.77
C THR A 37 2.19 14.57 -1.56
N GLU A 38 1.06 15.00 -1.00
CA GLU A 38 0.38 14.27 0.07
C GLU A 38 -0.09 12.89 -0.39
N GLY A 39 -0.69 12.79 -1.57
CA GLY A 39 -1.10 11.51 -2.15
C GLY A 39 0.07 10.56 -2.43
N LEU A 40 1.20 11.10 -2.91
CA LEU A 40 2.41 10.31 -3.13
C LEU A 40 3.02 9.81 -1.81
N ASN A 41 3.07 10.64 -0.78
CA ASN A 41 3.61 10.26 0.53
C ASN A 41 2.77 9.17 1.21
N ALA A 42 1.44 9.25 1.13
CA ALA A 42 0.55 8.21 1.64
C ALA A 42 0.79 6.86 0.95
N ASN A 43 0.93 6.84 -0.37
CA ASN A 43 1.25 5.63 -1.12
C ASN A 43 2.62 5.05 -0.73
N VAL A 44 3.64 5.89 -0.55
CA VAL A 44 4.99 5.44 -0.16
C VAL A 44 4.96 4.80 1.24
N GLU A 45 4.25 5.39 2.20
CA GLU A 45 4.11 4.84 3.54
C GLU A 45 3.43 3.45 3.51
N GLU A 46 2.35 3.29 2.76
CA GLU A 46 1.64 2.03 2.62
C GLU A 46 2.50 0.95 1.93
N ILE A 47 3.31 1.33 0.93
CA ILE A 47 4.28 0.44 0.29
C ILE A 47 5.35 -0.01 1.30
N ILE A 48 5.83 0.86 2.16
CA ILE A 48 6.82 0.52 3.20
C ILE A 48 6.21 -0.48 4.19
N LYS A 49 4.96 -0.26 4.64
CA LYS A 49 4.23 -1.18 5.51
C LYS A 49 4.04 -2.55 4.86
N PHE A 50 3.63 -2.55 3.59
CA PHE A 50 3.52 -3.78 2.82
C PHE A 50 4.87 -4.51 2.70
N ASN A 51 5.95 -3.81 2.40
CA ASN A 51 7.28 -4.41 2.31
C ASN A 51 7.73 -4.99 3.65
N LYS A 52 7.41 -4.36 4.76
CA LYS A 52 7.68 -4.91 6.09
C LYS A 52 6.93 -6.23 6.29
N PHE A 53 5.62 -6.28 6.01
CA PHE A 53 4.86 -7.53 6.03
C PHE A 53 5.50 -8.59 5.12
N ASN A 54 5.82 -8.23 3.89
CA ASN A 54 6.37 -9.14 2.89
C ASN A 54 7.69 -9.79 3.35
N ILE A 55 8.56 -9.04 4.02
CA ILE A 55 9.83 -9.56 4.57
C ILE A 55 9.55 -10.64 5.63
N TYR A 56 8.65 -10.38 6.57
CA TYR A 56 8.29 -11.37 7.60
C TYR A 56 7.61 -12.59 6.98
N PHE A 57 6.71 -12.38 6.03
CA PHE A 57 5.98 -13.46 5.37
C PHE A 57 6.90 -14.33 4.51
N LEU A 58 7.79 -13.73 3.71
CA LEU A 58 8.79 -14.44 2.93
C LEU A 58 9.72 -15.28 3.79
N ARG A 59 10.04 -14.82 5.00
CA ARG A 59 10.87 -15.60 5.93
C ARG A 59 10.18 -16.90 6.32
N GLU A 60 8.87 -16.88 6.61
CA GLU A 60 8.12 -18.09 6.93
C GLU A 60 7.96 -19.01 5.73
N VAL A 61 7.64 -18.45 4.58
CA VAL A 61 7.45 -19.24 3.33
C VAL A 61 8.73 -19.93 2.88
N LYS A 62 9.88 -19.29 3.13
CA LYS A 62 11.20 -19.85 2.76
C LYS A 62 11.83 -20.73 3.85
N LEU A 63 11.19 -20.85 4.99
CA LEU A 63 11.69 -21.73 6.03
C LEU A 63 11.54 -23.19 5.60
N TYR A 64 12.63 -23.94 5.67
CA TYR A 64 12.66 -25.35 5.26
C TYR A 64 11.63 -26.19 6.04
N ASN A 65 10.86 -27.02 5.35
CA ASN A 65 9.78 -27.85 5.89
C ASN A 65 8.70 -27.08 6.63
N ASN A 66 8.49 -25.80 6.35
CA ASN A 66 7.40 -25.04 6.91
C ASN A 66 6.17 -25.18 6.01
N SER A 67 5.05 -25.50 6.59
CA SER A 67 3.75 -25.65 5.91
C SER A 67 2.71 -24.77 6.57
N ILE A 68 1.58 -24.61 5.92
CA ILE A 68 0.42 -23.94 6.51
C ILE A 68 -0.34 -24.97 7.34
N ASP A 69 -0.47 -24.69 8.63
CA ASP A 69 -1.25 -25.52 9.55
C ASP A 69 -2.74 -25.12 9.49
N THR A 70 -3.03 -23.84 9.66
CA THR A 70 -4.40 -23.35 9.70
C THR A 70 -4.54 -21.98 9.04
N ILE A 71 -5.60 -21.79 8.25
CA ILE A 71 -6.07 -20.49 7.78
C ILE A 71 -7.48 -20.28 8.33
N SER A 72 -7.72 -19.19 9.06
CA SER A 72 -9.04 -18.74 9.44
C SER A 72 -9.35 -17.39 8.84
N LEU A 73 -10.54 -17.26 8.29
CA LEU A 73 -11.06 -16.05 7.64
C LEU A 73 -12.32 -15.53 8.34
N GLU A 74 -12.55 -15.97 9.59
CA GLU A 74 -13.75 -15.61 10.34
C GLU A 74 -13.72 -14.13 10.75
N ASN A 75 -14.71 -13.39 10.26
CA ASN A 75 -15.00 -11.99 10.59
C ASN A 75 -13.76 -11.07 10.62
N ASP A 76 -13.60 -10.28 11.69
CA ASP A 76 -12.52 -9.31 11.84
C ASP A 76 -11.17 -9.91 12.29
N ASN A 77 -11.15 -11.21 12.61
CA ASN A 77 -9.95 -11.92 13.06
C ASN A 77 -9.50 -12.96 12.02
N LYS A 78 -8.79 -12.48 11.00
CA LYS A 78 -8.19 -13.37 10.00
C LYS A 78 -6.79 -13.74 10.45
N TYR A 79 -6.49 -15.05 10.43
CA TYR A 79 -5.14 -15.47 10.76
C TYR A 79 -4.64 -16.63 9.89
N ILE A 80 -3.34 -16.73 9.79
CA ILE A 80 -2.64 -17.87 9.25
C ILE A 80 -1.62 -18.35 10.26
N LEU A 81 -1.62 -19.67 10.53
CA LEU A 81 -0.67 -20.36 11.40
C LEU A 81 0.20 -21.26 10.53
N PHE A 82 1.50 -21.20 10.75
CA PHE A 82 2.49 -22.06 10.12
C PHE A 82 2.88 -23.20 11.05
N SER A 83 3.34 -24.32 10.49
CA SER A 83 3.83 -25.48 11.25
C SER A 83 5.06 -25.15 12.11
N SER A 84 5.77 -24.06 11.82
CA SER A 84 6.81 -23.50 12.68
C SER A 84 6.26 -22.97 14.03
N GLY A 85 4.95 -22.87 14.19
CA GLY A 85 4.27 -22.22 15.33
C GLY A 85 4.15 -20.69 15.19
N ASN A 86 4.69 -20.11 14.13
CA ASN A 86 4.58 -18.68 13.87
C ASN A 86 3.24 -18.35 13.20
N SER A 87 2.68 -17.19 13.53
CA SER A 87 1.37 -16.78 13.03
C SER A 87 1.34 -15.32 12.58
N PHE A 88 0.51 -15.06 11.58
CA PHE A 88 0.07 -13.72 11.23
C PHE A 88 -1.40 -13.57 11.58
N VAL A 89 -1.72 -12.52 12.29
CA VAL A 89 -3.09 -12.21 12.75
C VAL A 89 -3.46 -10.82 12.25
N PHE A 90 -4.61 -10.70 11.61
CA PHE A 90 -5.22 -9.41 11.27
C PHE A 90 -6.35 -9.14 12.24
N ASN A 91 -6.25 -8.04 12.95
CA ASN A 91 -7.26 -7.58 13.88
C ASN A 91 -7.23 -6.05 13.98
N SER A 92 -8.40 -5.42 14.02
CA SER A 92 -8.55 -3.96 14.22
C SER A 92 -7.69 -3.12 13.27
N ASN A 93 -7.70 -3.44 11.97
CA ASN A 93 -6.94 -2.78 10.92
C ASN A 93 -5.41 -2.87 11.07
N LYS A 94 -4.94 -3.86 11.81
CA LYS A 94 -3.51 -4.10 12.07
C LYS A 94 -3.14 -5.55 11.78
N ILE A 95 -1.90 -5.74 11.33
CA ILE A 95 -1.32 -7.07 11.15
C ILE A 95 -0.25 -7.28 12.22
N TYR A 96 -0.37 -8.41 12.90
CA TYR A 96 0.58 -8.86 13.91
C TYR A 96 1.31 -10.09 13.42
N TYR A 97 2.58 -10.18 13.72
CA TYR A 97 3.39 -11.38 13.58
C TYR A 97 3.85 -11.82 14.98
N ASN A 98 3.40 -12.99 15.42
CA ASN A 98 3.67 -13.51 16.77
C ASN A 98 3.38 -12.47 17.88
N ASN A 99 2.21 -11.83 17.81
CA ASN A 99 1.75 -10.75 18.72
C ASN A 99 2.54 -9.42 18.61
N ILE A 100 3.48 -9.29 17.68
CA ILE A 100 4.19 -8.04 17.42
C ILE A 100 3.51 -7.32 16.26
N GLU A 101 3.09 -6.08 16.46
CA GLU A 101 2.52 -5.25 15.40
C GLU A 101 3.55 -4.97 14.30
N ILE A 102 3.24 -5.39 13.08
CA ILE A 102 4.11 -5.18 11.92
C ILE A 102 3.54 -4.19 10.90
N CYS A 103 2.20 -4.09 10.81
CA CYS A 103 1.52 -3.13 9.95
C CYS A 103 0.28 -2.58 10.64
N ASP A 104 0.01 -1.31 10.40
CA ASP A 104 -1.21 -0.60 10.78
C ASP A 104 -1.92 -0.02 9.55
N ASN A 105 -3.14 0.50 9.74
CA ASN A 105 -3.98 1.11 8.69
C ASN A 105 -4.25 0.17 7.50
N VAL A 106 -4.35 -1.14 7.76
CA VAL A 106 -4.73 -2.14 6.76
C VAL A 106 -6.24 -2.25 6.71
N LYS A 107 -6.86 -1.99 5.56
CA LYS A 107 -8.31 -2.15 5.37
C LYS A 107 -8.74 -3.60 5.41
N SER A 108 -8.00 -4.45 4.72
CA SER A 108 -8.27 -5.89 4.75
C SER A 108 -7.04 -6.70 4.32
N ILE A 109 -7.01 -7.94 4.80
CA ILE A 109 -6.11 -8.98 4.32
C ILE A 109 -6.92 -10.22 3.99
N ASN A 110 -6.49 -10.97 2.98
CA ASN A 110 -7.07 -12.27 2.66
C ASN A 110 -5.96 -13.28 2.39
N PHE A 111 -6.13 -14.49 2.91
CA PHE A 111 -5.24 -15.63 2.72
C PHE A 111 -6.03 -16.72 1.99
N GLU A 112 -5.52 -17.18 0.86
CA GLU A 112 -6.14 -18.25 0.08
C GLU A 112 -5.06 -19.28 -0.29
N LYS A 113 -5.41 -20.56 -0.25
CA LYS A 113 -4.58 -21.59 -0.84
C LYS A 113 -4.52 -21.38 -2.36
N GLY A 114 -3.37 -21.62 -2.94
CA GLY A 114 -3.22 -21.58 -4.39
C GLY A 114 -4.04 -22.66 -5.09
N LYS A 115 -4.14 -22.53 -6.38
CA LYS A 115 -4.84 -23.50 -7.21
C LYS A 115 -3.90 -24.02 -8.29
N LYS A 116 -3.97 -25.31 -8.58
CA LYS A 116 -3.34 -25.95 -9.74
C LYS A 116 -4.39 -26.74 -10.53
N LYS A 117 -4.10 -27.01 -11.78
CA LYS A 117 -4.94 -27.90 -12.58
C LYS A 117 -4.46 -29.34 -12.42
N ASP A 118 -5.41 -30.26 -12.23
CA ASP A 118 -5.15 -31.69 -12.28
C ASP A 118 -4.97 -32.17 -13.75
N GLU A 119 -4.68 -33.45 -13.92
CA GLU A 119 -4.50 -34.07 -15.24
C GLU A 119 -5.78 -33.99 -16.12
N ASN A 120 -6.94 -33.80 -15.52
CA ASN A 120 -8.24 -33.69 -16.19
C ASN A 120 -8.62 -32.21 -16.45
N GLY A 121 -7.78 -31.23 -16.06
CA GLY A 121 -8.01 -29.82 -16.24
C GLY A 121 -8.89 -29.16 -15.16
N ASN A 122 -9.27 -29.87 -14.09
CA ASN A 122 -10.03 -29.32 -12.98
C ASN A 122 -9.11 -28.52 -12.03
N GLU A 123 -9.62 -27.42 -11.47
CA GLU A 123 -8.90 -26.67 -10.46
C GLU A 123 -8.93 -27.41 -9.10
N ILE A 124 -7.77 -27.76 -8.59
CA ILE A 124 -7.56 -28.32 -7.26
C ILE A 124 -6.73 -27.39 -6.40
N GLU A 125 -6.91 -27.41 -5.09
CA GLU A 125 -6.06 -26.64 -4.16
C GLU A 125 -4.61 -27.11 -4.24
N ASP A 126 -3.69 -26.15 -4.26
CA ASP A 126 -2.26 -26.40 -4.18
C ASP A 126 -1.75 -25.90 -2.82
N GLU A 127 -1.46 -26.84 -1.94
CA GLU A 127 -0.95 -26.54 -0.60
C GLU A 127 0.47 -25.91 -0.60
N SER A 128 1.18 -26.04 -1.71
CA SER A 128 2.49 -25.41 -1.86
C SER A 128 2.43 -23.93 -2.22
N ILE A 129 1.27 -23.40 -2.54
CA ILE A 129 1.07 -22.00 -2.92
C ILE A 129 0.08 -21.33 -1.98
N ILE A 130 0.46 -20.17 -1.49
CA ILE A 130 -0.44 -19.29 -0.76
C ILE A 130 -0.57 -17.95 -1.48
N LYS A 131 -1.79 -17.55 -1.72
CA LYS A 131 -2.13 -16.23 -2.26
C LYS A 131 -2.52 -15.32 -1.11
N VAL A 132 -1.83 -14.18 -1.01
CA VAL A 132 -2.10 -13.15 -0.02
C VAL A 132 -2.48 -11.87 -0.72
N ALA A 133 -3.64 -11.33 -0.38
CA ALA A 133 -4.12 -10.04 -0.85
C ALA A 133 -4.21 -9.07 0.34
N ILE A 134 -3.54 -7.92 0.25
CA ILE A 134 -3.57 -6.87 1.27
C ILE A 134 -4.08 -5.59 0.62
N ILE A 135 -5.00 -4.93 1.30
CA ILE A 135 -5.61 -3.67 0.86
C ILE A 135 -5.41 -2.62 1.96
N PHE A 136 -4.76 -1.53 1.59
CA PHE A 136 -4.68 -0.28 2.34
C PHE A 136 -5.68 0.75 1.80
N GLU A 137 -5.55 2.01 2.16
CA GLU A 137 -6.42 3.08 1.65
C GLU A 137 -6.15 3.38 0.18
N ASN A 138 -4.87 3.60 -0.17
CA ASN A 138 -4.42 4.04 -1.49
C ASN A 138 -3.58 3.00 -2.23
N PHE A 139 -3.30 1.84 -1.60
CA PHE A 139 -2.46 0.81 -2.16
C PHE A 139 -3.06 -0.57 -1.91
N SER A 140 -3.00 -1.41 -2.92
CA SER A 140 -3.37 -2.83 -2.78
C SER A 140 -2.36 -3.72 -3.50
N LYS A 141 -2.12 -4.89 -2.94
CA LYS A 141 -1.21 -5.86 -3.54
C LYS A 141 -1.69 -7.28 -3.29
N THR A 142 -1.61 -8.09 -4.35
CA THR A 142 -1.82 -9.54 -4.28
C THR A 142 -0.55 -10.24 -4.71
N ILE A 143 -0.08 -11.19 -3.92
CA ILE A 143 1.13 -11.99 -4.21
C ILE A 143 0.82 -13.47 -4.00
N ASN A 144 1.35 -14.29 -4.88
CA ASN A 144 1.39 -15.73 -4.72
C ASN A 144 2.77 -16.11 -4.17
N TYR A 145 2.80 -16.71 -3.02
CA TYR A 145 4.01 -17.24 -2.39
C TYR A 145 4.05 -18.75 -2.59
N LYS A 146 5.21 -19.25 -2.95
CA LYS A 146 5.45 -20.70 -3.02
C LYS A 146 6.25 -21.14 -1.80
N LEU A 147 5.69 -22.08 -1.04
CA LEU A 147 6.35 -22.70 0.09
C LEU A 147 7.51 -23.57 -0.41
N GLU A 148 8.68 -23.44 0.22
CA GLU A 148 9.84 -24.26 -0.14
C GLU A 148 9.74 -25.62 0.53
N ASN A 149 9.71 -26.67 -0.32
CA ASN A 149 9.86 -28.08 0.08
C ASN A 149 8.79 -28.64 1.02
N ILE A 150 7.54 -28.60 0.57
CA ILE A 150 6.53 -29.55 1.03
C ILE A 150 6.74 -30.85 0.19
N TYR A 151 7.29 -31.88 0.80
CA TYR A 151 7.34 -33.25 0.25
C TYR A 151 6.17 -34.05 0.82
#